data_dc3709b1245d6d8cbec93f55929cc520
#
_entry.id   dc3709b1245d6d8cbec93f55929cc520
#
_cell.length_a   1.000
_cell.length_b   1.000
_cell.length_c   1.000
_cell.angle_alpha   90.00
_cell.angle_beta   90.00
_cell.angle_gamma   90.00
#
_symmetry.space_group_name_H-M   'P 1'
#
loop_
_entity.id
_entity.type
_entity.pdbx_description
1 polymer ?
#
loop_
_entity_poly.entity_id
_entity_poly.type
_entity_poly.pdbx_seq_one_letter_code
_entity_poly.pdbx_strand_id
1 'polypeptide(L)'
;MQNEIINKYTAKIMEAVKNGNKKEAETYKLIKAKLMEFVTQKNAPELNEAEEVKILNKMIKERIDSANVYKNANRNDLAENEMQEVSVIEKLVPKAATEDEINACVKEYIEKNGSISQKSMGLVIKYVKEKLKNVNGALAAKIVKSNIS
;
A
#
# COMPACT_ATOMS: atom_id res chain seq x y z
N MET A 1 -9.93 -15.91 -1.62
CA MET A 1 -9.57 -14.52 -1.30
C MET A 1 -8.94 -13.77 -2.46
N GLN A 2 -7.90 -14.30 -3.11
CA GLN A 2 -7.27 -13.56 -4.24
C GLN A 2 -8.23 -13.35 -5.42
N ASN A 3 -9.09 -14.32 -5.75
CA ASN A 3 -10.08 -14.13 -6.81
C ASN A 3 -11.09 -13.04 -6.47
N GLU A 4 -11.45 -12.92 -5.21
CA GLU A 4 -12.37 -11.87 -4.74
C GLU A 4 -11.75 -10.50 -4.91
N ILE A 5 -10.44 -10.36 -4.61
CA ILE A 5 -9.72 -9.10 -4.77
C ILE A 5 -9.67 -8.71 -6.24
N ILE A 6 -9.29 -9.63 -7.13
CA ILE A 6 -9.23 -9.37 -8.57
C ILE A 6 -10.60 -9.04 -9.12
N ASN A 7 -11.64 -9.79 -8.72
CA ASN A 7 -13.01 -9.55 -9.18
C ASN A 7 -13.56 -8.20 -8.73
N LYS A 8 -13.13 -7.71 -7.57
CA LYS A 8 -13.47 -6.37 -7.10
C LYS A 8 -13.05 -5.31 -8.12
N TYR A 9 -11.85 -5.44 -8.69
CA TYR A 9 -11.37 -4.50 -9.70
C TYR A 9 -12.08 -4.64 -11.03
N THR A 10 -12.44 -5.86 -11.41
CA THR A 10 -13.29 -6.08 -12.59
C THR A 10 -14.61 -5.31 -12.46
N ALA A 11 -15.24 -5.41 -11.29
CA ALA A 11 -16.48 -4.69 -11.02
C ALA A 11 -16.28 -3.17 -11.03
N LYS A 12 -15.19 -2.68 -10.47
CA LYS A 12 -14.86 -1.25 -10.46
C LYS A 12 -14.63 -0.70 -11.87
N ILE A 13 -13.98 -1.48 -12.73
CA ILE A 13 -13.76 -1.11 -14.13
C ILE A 13 -15.11 -0.95 -14.84
N MET A 14 -15.98 -1.94 -14.68
CA MET A 14 -17.30 -1.92 -15.32
C MET A 14 -18.14 -0.74 -14.86
N GLU A 15 -18.13 -0.44 -13.58
CA GLU A 15 -18.86 0.69 -13.01
C GLU A 15 -18.32 2.02 -13.54
N ALA A 16 -16.98 2.18 -13.57
CA ALA A 16 -16.34 3.40 -14.08
C ALA A 16 -16.66 3.62 -15.56
N VAL A 17 -16.63 2.55 -16.38
CA VAL A 17 -16.99 2.61 -17.80
C VAL A 17 -18.45 3.04 -17.96
N LYS A 18 -19.33 2.43 -17.17
CA LYS A 18 -20.77 2.74 -17.20
C LYS A 18 -21.05 4.20 -16.87
N ASN A 19 -20.27 4.76 -15.91
CA ASN A 19 -20.44 6.14 -15.47
C ASN A 19 -19.69 7.15 -16.34
N GLY A 20 -19.02 6.69 -17.39
CA GLY A 20 -18.25 7.56 -18.29
C GLY A 20 -16.95 8.08 -17.67
N ASN A 21 -16.46 7.45 -16.61
CA ASN A 21 -15.27 7.87 -15.92
C ASN A 21 -14.04 7.13 -16.47
N LYS A 22 -13.53 7.63 -17.59
CA LYS A 22 -12.43 7.01 -18.33
C LYS A 22 -11.16 6.86 -17.50
N LYS A 23 -10.79 7.91 -16.77
CA LYS A 23 -9.53 7.93 -16.01
C LYS A 23 -9.55 6.89 -14.90
N GLU A 24 -10.67 6.78 -14.17
CA GLU A 24 -10.83 5.75 -13.16
C GLU A 24 -10.77 4.36 -13.79
N ALA A 25 -11.48 4.14 -14.90
CA ALA A 25 -11.48 2.85 -15.58
C ALA A 25 -10.08 2.43 -16.00
N GLU A 26 -9.31 3.33 -16.60
CA GLU A 26 -7.93 3.06 -17.01
C GLU A 26 -7.05 2.72 -15.82
N THR A 27 -7.17 3.47 -14.73
CA THR A 27 -6.39 3.26 -13.51
C THR A 27 -6.72 1.91 -12.88
N TYR A 28 -7.98 1.54 -12.79
CA TYR A 28 -8.39 0.23 -12.26
C TYR A 28 -7.88 -0.92 -13.13
N LYS A 29 -7.82 -0.73 -14.44
CA LYS A 29 -7.24 -1.73 -15.35
C LYS A 29 -5.75 -1.94 -15.08
N LEU A 30 -5.02 -0.85 -14.82
CA LEU A 30 -3.60 -0.93 -14.48
C LEU A 30 -3.39 -1.66 -13.15
N ILE A 31 -4.21 -1.39 -12.15
CA ILE A 31 -4.16 -2.08 -10.86
C ILE A 31 -4.43 -3.57 -11.05
N LYS A 32 -5.50 -3.90 -11.76
CA LYS A 32 -5.86 -5.30 -12.02
C LYS A 32 -4.71 -6.04 -12.70
N ALA A 33 -4.07 -5.41 -13.69
CA ALA A 33 -2.93 -5.99 -14.40
C ALA A 33 -1.76 -6.29 -13.46
N LYS A 34 -1.46 -5.38 -12.53
CA LYS A 34 -0.41 -5.57 -11.52
C LYS A 34 -0.75 -6.70 -10.56
N LEU A 35 -1.99 -6.81 -10.14
CA LEU A 35 -2.44 -7.89 -9.25
C LEU A 35 -2.35 -9.23 -9.96
N MET A 36 -2.74 -9.29 -11.23
CA MET A 36 -2.65 -10.53 -12.02
C MET A 36 -1.20 -10.94 -12.26
N GLU A 37 -0.32 -9.97 -12.52
CA GLU A 37 1.12 -10.21 -12.64
C GLU A 37 1.67 -10.82 -11.35
N PHE A 38 1.25 -10.27 -10.19
CA PHE A 38 1.67 -10.78 -8.89
C PHE A 38 1.27 -12.24 -8.69
N VAL A 39 0.01 -12.60 -8.95
CA VAL A 39 -0.48 -13.96 -8.70
C VAL A 39 0.10 -14.99 -9.68
N THR A 40 0.62 -14.56 -10.83
CA THR A 40 1.22 -15.47 -11.82
C THR A 40 2.72 -15.63 -11.64
N GLN A 41 3.35 -14.89 -10.74
CA GLN A 41 4.77 -15.06 -10.45
C GLN A 41 5.05 -16.40 -9.79
N LYS A 42 6.16 -17.02 -10.17
CA LYS A 42 6.59 -18.28 -9.57
C LYS A 42 6.87 -18.08 -8.08
N ASN A 43 6.31 -18.95 -7.25
CA ASN A 43 6.45 -18.89 -5.79
C ASN A 43 5.88 -17.63 -5.14
N ALA A 44 4.93 -16.96 -5.81
CA ALA A 44 4.26 -15.81 -5.23
C ALA A 44 3.44 -16.24 -4.00
N PRO A 45 3.45 -15.44 -2.92
CA PRO A 45 2.52 -15.68 -1.82
C PRO A 45 1.09 -15.45 -2.31
N GLU A 46 0.12 -15.95 -1.55
CA GLU A 46 -1.28 -15.72 -1.89
C GLU A 46 -1.61 -14.24 -1.81
N LEU A 47 -2.34 -13.74 -2.80
CA LEU A 47 -2.80 -12.35 -2.81
C LEU A 47 -3.88 -12.17 -1.72
N ASN A 48 -3.58 -11.31 -0.77
CA ASN A 48 -4.49 -10.94 0.31
C ASN A 48 -4.53 -9.42 0.44
N GLU A 49 -5.30 -8.91 1.39
CA GLU A 49 -5.44 -7.46 1.58
C GLU A 49 -4.10 -6.78 1.83
N ALA A 50 -3.23 -7.39 2.62
CA ALA A 50 -1.91 -6.81 2.93
C ALA A 50 -1.04 -6.70 1.68
N GLU A 51 -1.05 -7.72 0.82
CA GLU A 51 -0.32 -7.68 -0.44
C GLU A 51 -0.92 -6.69 -1.42
N GLU A 52 -2.25 -6.59 -1.44
CA GLU A 52 -2.95 -5.59 -2.26
C GLU A 52 -2.52 -4.18 -1.86
N VAL A 53 -2.54 -3.85 -0.58
CA VAL A 53 -2.13 -2.52 -0.08
C VAL A 53 -0.67 -2.24 -0.44
N LYS A 54 0.20 -3.22 -0.33
CA LYS A 54 1.62 -3.11 -0.68
C LYS A 54 1.80 -2.77 -2.16
N ILE A 55 1.06 -3.43 -3.03
CA ILE A 55 1.09 -3.18 -4.48
C ILE A 55 0.57 -1.78 -4.79
N LEU A 56 -0.55 -1.37 -4.17
CA LEU A 56 -1.12 -0.05 -4.37
C LEU A 56 -0.15 1.06 -3.92
N ASN A 57 0.48 0.89 -2.77
CA ASN A 57 1.47 1.86 -2.28
C ASN A 57 2.67 1.98 -3.22
N LYS A 58 3.14 0.88 -3.77
CA LYS A 58 4.23 0.89 -4.75
C LYS A 58 3.82 1.63 -6.01
N MET A 59 2.61 1.39 -6.50
CA MET A 59 2.08 2.07 -7.68
C MET A 59 1.99 3.58 -7.47
N ILE A 60 1.56 4.00 -6.28
CA ILE A 60 1.51 5.42 -5.91
C ILE A 60 2.90 6.03 -5.95
N LYS A 61 3.86 5.38 -5.31
CA LYS A 61 5.24 5.87 -5.25
C LYS A 61 5.85 6.02 -6.65
N GLU A 62 5.69 5.02 -7.48
CA GLU A 62 6.21 5.04 -8.86
C GLU A 62 5.65 6.22 -9.66
N ARG A 63 4.36 6.51 -9.48
CA ARG A 63 3.71 7.61 -10.18
C ARG A 63 4.13 8.98 -9.66
N ILE A 64 4.32 9.12 -8.37
CA ILE A 64 4.83 10.36 -7.77
C ILE A 64 6.26 10.61 -8.28
N ASP A 65 7.10 9.59 -8.30
CA ASP A 65 8.47 9.69 -8.81
C ASP A 65 8.47 10.14 -10.29
N SER A 66 7.60 9.52 -11.11
CA SER A 66 7.44 9.88 -12.52
C SER A 66 6.94 11.32 -12.68
N ALA A 67 5.96 11.73 -11.86
CA ALA A 67 5.43 13.10 -11.89
C ALA A 67 6.53 14.12 -11.60
N ASN A 68 7.40 13.84 -10.64
CA ASN A 68 8.52 14.74 -10.31
C ASN A 68 9.52 14.85 -11.46
N VAL A 69 9.81 13.73 -12.14
CA VAL A 69 10.67 13.75 -13.34
C VAL A 69 10.05 14.60 -14.43
N TYR A 70 8.76 14.45 -14.68
CA TYR A 70 8.05 15.25 -15.70
C TYR A 70 8.02 16.74 -15.36
N LYS A 71 7.80 17.08 -14.09
CA LYS A 71 7.85 18.48 -13.65
C LYS A 71 9.23 19.11 -13.90
N ASN A 72 10.28 18.38 -13.60
CA ASN A 72 11.64 18.83 -13.81
C ASN A 72 11.98 19.00 -15.29
N ALA A 73 11.28 18.28 -16.16
CA ALA A 73 11.42 18.37 -17.62
C ALA A 73 10.42 19.37 -18.24
N ASN A 74 9.71 20.15 -17.41
CA ASN A 74 8.67 21.10 -17.86
C ASN A 74 7.51 20.43 -18.60
N ARG A 75 7.24 19.16 -18.30
CA ARG A 75 6.12 18.43 -18.86
C ARG A 75 5.02 18.29 -17.81
N ASN A 76 4.44 19.44 -17.46
CA ASN A 76 3.37 19.51 -16.45
C ASN A 76 2.13 18.71 -16.85
N ASP A 77 1.85 18.58 -18.14
CA ASP A 77 0.76 17.77 -18.69
C ASP A 77 0.90 16.27 -18.30
N LEU A 78 2.10 15.74 -18.45
CA LEU A 78 2.38 14.33 -18.10
C LEU A 78 2.42 14.14 -16.59
N ALA A 79 2.97 15.13 -15.86
CA ALA A 79 2.99 15.10 -14.40
C ALA A 79 1.57 15.07 -13.83
N GLU A 80 0.68 15.90 -14.37
CA GLU A 80 -0.72 15.94 -13.94
C GLU A 80 -1.43 14.62 -14.20
N ASN A 81 -1.17 13.98 -15.33
CA ASN A 81 -1.73 12.68 -15.67
C ASN A 81 -1.33 11.62 -14.63
N GLU A 82 -0.04 11.61 -14.24
CA GLU A 82 0.44 10.71 -13.19
C GLU A 82 -0.26 10.97 -11.85
N MET A 83 -0.42 12.24 -11.49
CA MET A 83 -1.06 12.61 -10.21
C MET A 83 -2.56 12.31 -10.20
N GLN A 84 -3.23 12.34 -11.35
CA GLN A 84 -4.62 11.90 -11.44
C GLN A 84 -4.75 10.41 -11.12
N GLU A 85 -3.82 9.59 -11.60
CA GLU A 85 -3.79 8.16 -11.27
C GLU A 85 -3.52 7.96 -9.79
N VAL A 86 -2.60 8.72 -9.19
CA VAL A 86 -2.32 8.69 -7.75
C VAL A 86 -3.61 8.97 -6.97
N SER A 87 -4.37 9.98 -7.37
CA SER A 87 -5.62 10.33 -6.70
C SER A 87 -6.63 9.17 -6.68
N VAL A 88 -6.74 8.45 -7.79
CA VAL A 88 -7.64 7.28 -7.87
C VAL A 88 -7.15 6.17 -6.95
N ILE A 89 -5.85 5.86 -6.98
CA ILE A 89 -5.28 4.76 -6.19
C ILE A 89 -5.34 5.06 -4.69
N GLU A 90 -5.08 6.30 -4.28
CA GLU A 90 -5.11 6.70 -2.86
C GLU A 90 -6.46 6.43 -2.20
N LYS A 91 -7.55 6.54 -2.93
CA LYS A 91 -8.90 6.26 -2.41
C LYS A 91 -9.10 4.80 -2.05
N LEU A 92 -8.28 3.91 -2.61
CA LEU A 92 -8.38 2.46 -2.41
C LEU A 92 -7.51 1.97 -1.27
N VAL A 93 -6.52 2.77 -0.85
CA VAL A 93 -5.58 2.39 0.19
C VAL A 93 -6.15 2.81 1.55
N PRO A 94 -6.13 1.91 2.55
CA PRO A 94 -6.51 2.30 3.90
C PRO A 94 -5.64 3.45 4.40
N LYS A 95 -6.20 4.29 5.25
CA LYS A 95 -5.46 5.41 5.82
C LYS A 95 -4.18 4.90 6.51
N ALA A 96 -3.06 5.59 6.28
CA ALA A 96 -1.78 5.22 6.90
C ALA A 96 -1.87 5.31 8.43
N ALA A 97 -1.32 4.31 9.12
CA ALA A 97 -1.27 4.29 10.57
C ALA A 97 -0.42 5.44 11.09
N THR A 98 -0.92 6.11 12.12
CA THR A 98 -0.21 7.22 12.77
C THR A 98 0.88 6.69 13.71
N GLU A 99 1.80 7.58 14.11
CA GLU A 99 2.83 7.24 15.10
C GLU A 99 2.19 6.72 16.39
N ASP A 100 1.11 7.36 16.84
CA ASP A 100 0.41 6.96 18.07
C ASP A 100 -0.19 5.56 17.95
N GLU A 101 -0.78 5.25 16.81
CA GLU A 101 -1.35 3.93 16.55
C GLU A 101 -0.27 2.84 16.53
N ILE A 102 0.86 3.12 15.89
CA ILE A 102 1.99 2.20 15.83
C ILE A 102 2.57 2.01 17.23
N ASN A 103 2.77 3.10 17.97
CA ASN A 103 3.33 3.05 19.31
C ASN A 103 2.43 2.25 20.26
N ALA A 104 1.12 2.46 20.19
CA ALA A 104 0.14 1.70 20.99
C ALA A 104 0.23 0.20 20.68
N CYS A 105 0.40 -0.15 19.41
CA CYS A 105 0.54 -1.54 18.95
C CYS A 105 1.83 -2.18 19.49
N VAL A 106 2.94 -1.43 19.48
CA VAL A 106 4.23 -1.89 20.03
C VAL A 106 4.11 -2.12 21.53
N LYS A 107 3.47 -1.21 22.25
CA LYS A 107 3.26 -1.37 23.70
C LYS A 107 2.40 -2.58 24.02
N GLU A 108 1.37 -2.84 23.23
CA GLU A 108 0.55 -4.05 23.37
C GLU A 108 1.41 -5.31 23.23
N TYR A 109 2.30 -5.34 22.26
CA TYR A 109 3.23 -6.45 22.07
C TYR A 109 4.11 -6.65 23.32
N ILE A 110 4.64 -5.57 23.86
CA ILE A 110 5.49 -5.61 25.05
C ILE A 110 4.72 -6.14 26.26
N GLU A 111 3.47 -5.73 26.45
CA GLU A 111 2.62 -6.22 27.53
C GLU A 111 2.41 -7.74 27.45
N LYS A 112 2.25 -8.26 26.25
CA LYS A 112 2.02 -9.69 26.04
C LYS A 112 3.28 -10.54 26.07
N ASN A 113 4.41 -9.97 25.64
CA ASN A 113 5.63 -10.77 25.39
C ASN A 113 6.83 -10.31 26.22
N GLY A 114 6.71 -9.23 26.98
CA GLY A 114 7.82 -8.66 27.75
C GLY A 114 8.68 -7.71 26.93
N SER A 115 9.76 -7.22 27.56
CA SER A 115 10.69 -6.25 26.96
C SER A 115 11.23 -6.74 25.62
N ILE A 116 11.39 -5.82 24.68
CA ILE A 116 11.90 -6.11 23.34
C ILE A 116 13.37 -5.71 23.23
N SER A 117 14.07 -6.38 22.34
CA SER A 117 15.48 -6.13 22.06
C SER A 117 15.71 -5.93 20.57
N GLN A 118 16.94 -5.57 20.19
CA GLN A 118 17.31 -5.45 18.78
C GLN A 118 17.01 -6.73 18.00
N LYS A 119 17.18 -7.89 18.63
CA LYS A 119 16.92 -9.19 18.01
C LYS A 119 15.44 -9.43 17.70
N SER A 120 14.54 -8.83 18.48
CA SER A 120 13.10 -9.01 18.31
C SER A 120 12.45 -7.97 17.40
N MET A 121 13.22 -7.00 16.88
CA MET A 121 12.69 -5.95 16.01
C MET A 121 11.84 -6.48 14.85
N GLY A 122 12.35 -7.48 14.14
CA GLY A 122 11.65 -8.06 13.00
C GLY A 122 10.28 -8.62 13.37
N LEU A 123 10.21 -9.31 14.52
CA LEU A 123 8.96 -9.90 15.01
C LEU A 123 7.96 -8.82 15.41
N VAL A 124 8.44 -7.75 16.07
CA VAL A 124 7.58 -6.64 16.49
C VAL A 124 7.03 -5.88 15.28
N ILE A 125 7.88 -5.61 14.29
CA ILE A 125 7.45 -4.94 13.05
C ILE A 125 6.40 -5.78 12.32
N LYS A 126 6.62 -7.09 12.26
CA LYS A 126 5.65 -8.01 11.66
C LYS A 126 4.31 -7.97 12.38
N TYR A 127 4.34 -7.97 13.72
CA TYR A 127 3.13 -7.88 14.54
C TYR A 127 2.35 -6.59 14.24
N VAL A 128 3.07 -5.46 14.17
CA VAL A 128 2.46 -4.16 13.84
C VAL A 128 1.81 -4.18 12.46
N LYS A 129 2.50 -4.72 11.48
CA LYS A 129 1.98 -4.80 10.10
C LYS A 129 0.77 -5.71 9.97
N GLU A 130 0.68 -6.75 10.79
CA GLU A 130 -0.48 -7.64 10.81
C GLU A 130 -1.69 -7.01 11.48
N LYS A 131 -1.47 -6.20 12.51
CA LYS A 131 -2.54 -5.52 13.24
C LYS A 131 -3.09 -4.29 12.53
N LEU A 132 -2.22 -3.54 11.86
CA LEU A 132 -2.57 -2.29 11.17
C LEU A 132 -2.48 -2.50 9.67
N LYS A 133 -3.47 -2.02 8.95
CA LYS A 133 -3.62 -2.31 7.51
C LYS A 133 -2.61 -1.61 6.61
N ASN A 134 -2.19 -0.40 6.96
CA ASN A 134 -1.27 0.39 6.14
C ASN A 134 -0.22 1.04 7.04
N VAL A 135 0.96 0.46 7.07
CA VAL A 135 2.05 0.89 7.95
C VAL A 135 3.29 1.22 7.13
N ASN A 136 3.81 2.44 7.35
CA ASN A 136 5.11 2.82 6.78
C ASN A 136 6.20 2.04 7.53
N GLY A 137 6.95 1.23 6.80
CA GLY A 137 7.99 0.36 7.39
C GLY A 137 9.09 1.12 8.10
N ALA A 138 9.53 2.25 7.53
CA ALA A 138 10.57 3.08 8.14
C ALA A 138 10.10 3.70 9.46
N LEU A 139 8.86 4.18 9.49
CA LEU A 139 8.26 4.75 10.70
C LEU A 139 8.08 3.68 11.77
N ALA A 140 7.61 2.48 11.39
CA ALA A 140 7.47 1.35 12.31
C ALA A 140 8.81 0.97 12.93
N ALA A 141 9.86 0.87 12.12
CA ALA A 141 11.20 0.54 12.60
C ALA A 141 11.72 1.58 13.60
N LYS A 142 11.49 2.87 13.30
CA LYS A 142 11.89 3.97 14.19
C LYS A 142 11.19 3.87 15.54
N ILE A 143 9.88 3.62 15.54
CA ILE A 143 9.07 3.53 16.77
C ILE A 143 9.44 2.28 17.57
N VAL A 144 9.61 1.14 16.91
CA VAL A 144 10.06 -0.09 17.58
C VAL A 144 11.40 0.14 18.26
N LYS A 145 12.35 0.75 17.53
CA LYS A 145 13.69 1.04 18.06
C LYS A 145 13.62 1.94 19.30
N SER A 146 12.72 2.93 19.32
CA SER A 146 12.56 3.83 20.46
C SER A 146 11.99 3.15 21.70
N ASN A 147 11.41 1.96 21.56
CA ASN A 147 10.84 1.17 22.65
C ASN A 147 11.76 0.03 23.13
N ILE A 148 12.94 -0.11 22.57
CA ILE A 148 13.93 -1.11 23.00
C ILE A 148 14.55 -0.67 24.32
N SER A 149 14.58 -1.59 25.28
CA SER A 149 15.16 -1.35 26.61
C SER A 149 16.68 -1.49 26.62
#